data_90075e19b0c77f068ee65cd661f9a104
#
_entry.id   90075e19b0c77f068ee65cd661f9a104
#
_cell.length_a   1.000
_cell.length_b   1.000
_cell.length_c   1.000
_cell.angle_alpha   90.00
_cell.angle_beta   90.00
_cell.angle_gamma   90.00
#
_symmetry.space_group_name_H-M   'P 1'
#
loop_
_entity.id
_entity.type
_entity.pdbx_description
1 polymer ?
#
loop_
_entity_poly.entity_id
_entity_poly.type
_entity_poly.pdbx_seq_one_letter_code
_entity_poly.pdbx_strand_id
1 'polypeptide(L)'
;GALSREAKIALSKGSELAGTGICSGEGGMLPEEQENNSRYFYEIATGKFGFSWDKVEKSQAFHFKGGQGAKTGTGGHLPGDKVTQEIADVRGLKPGQPAISPSSFPDLTTAADFSKFADEVRSRTGGIPVGFKIAASHIEADIDFAVEAGADYIILDGRGGGTGAAPNILRDNINVPTIPALARARRHLDKIEAKHVS
;
A
#
# COMPACT_ATOMS: atom_id res chain seq x y z
N GLY A 1 -8.74 0.03 -6.86
CA GLY A 1 -8.88 0.79 -8.07
C GLY A 1 -8.72 0.04 -9.38
N ALA A 2 -8.13 -1.16 -9.39
CA ALA A 2 -7.98 -1.97 -10.61
C ALA A 2 -9.08 -3.05 -10.75
N LEU A 3 -9.86 -3.29 -9.70
CA LEU A 3 -10.91 -4.31 -9.65
C LEU A 3 -12.29 -3.66 -9.56
N SER A 4 -13.31 -4.36 -10.06
CA SER A 4 -14.71 -3.95 -9.88
C SER A 4 -15.15 -4.09 -8.42
N ARG A 5 -16.28 -3.45 -8.08
CA ARG A 5 -16.92 -3.57 -6.76
C ARG A 5 -17.19 -5.05 -6.41
N GLU A 6 -17.78 -5.81 -7.33
CA GLU A 6 -18.13 -7.22 -7.14
C GLU A 6 -16.88 -8.07 -6.85
N ALA A 7 -15.81 -7.85 -7.60
CA ALA A 7 -14.55 -8.56 -7.40
C ALA A 7 -13.93 -8.24 -6.03
N LYS A 8 -13.96 -6.98 -5.61
CA LYS A 8 -13.47 -6.58 -4.29
C LYS A 8 -14.30 -7.19 -3.16
N ILE A 9 -15.61 -7.20 -3.26
CA ILE A 9 -16.51 -7.83 -2.28
C ILE A 9 -16.27 -9.35 -2.23
N ALA A 10 -16.15 -10.00 -3.38
CA ALA A 10 -15.90 -11.44 -3.44
C ALA A 10 -14.56 -11.82 -2.80
N LEU A 11 -13.50 -11.06 -3.08
CA LEU A 11 -12.19 -11.27 -2.46
C LEU A 11 -12.23 -11.01 -0.95
N SER A 12 -12.96 -10.00 -0.51
CA SER A 12 -13.13 -9.69 0.91
C SER A 12 -13.81 -10.84 1.66
N LYS A 13 -14.92 -11.35 1.13
CA LYS A 13 -15.60 -12.53 1.69
C LYS A 13 -14.73 -13.77 1.66
N GLY A 14 -14.01 -13.99 0.57
CA GLY A 14 -13.11 -15.14 0.44
C GLY A 14 -11.95 -15.09 1.42
N SER A 15 -11.36 -13.91 1.65
CA SER A 15 -10.28 -13.75 2.63
C SER A 15 -10.79 -13.91 4.08
N GLU A 16 -12.00 -13.44 4.40
CA GLU A 16 -12.62 -13.67 5.70
C GLU A 16 -12.83 -15.18 5.96
N LEU A 17 -13.40 -15.90 4.99
CA LEU A 17 -13.57 -17.35 5.08
C LEU A 17 -12.25 -18.10 5.22
N ALA A 18 -11.19 -17.62 4.60
CA ALA A 18 -9.84 -18.18 4.71
C ALA A 18 -9.12 -17.78 6.01
N GLY A 19 -9.72 -16.94 6.85
CA GLY A 19 -9.11 -16.46 8.10
C GLY A 19 -7.96 -15.49 7.89
N THR A 20 -7.91 -14.80 6.75
CA THR A 20 -6.87 -13.82 6.41
C THR A 20 -7.46 -12.44 6.13
N GLY A 21 -6.59 -11.43 6.02
CA GLY A 21 -6.98 -10.06 5.75
C GLY A 21 -7.05 -9.70 4.27
N ILE A 22 -7.59 -8.51 3.99
CA ILE A 22 -7.61 -7.91 2.67
C ILE A 22 -7.19 -6.44 2.74
N CYS A 23 -6.56 -5.95 1.68
CA CYS A 23 -6.08 -4.58 1.58
C CYS A 23 -6.98 -3.73 0.66
N SER A 24 -7.23 -2.48 1.07
CA SER A 24 -7.95 -1.49 0.25
C SER A 24 -7.31 -1.24 -1.11
N GLY A 25 -5.98 -1.30 -1.18
CA GLY A 25 -5.21 -0.77 -2.30
C GLY A 25 -5.21 0.77 -2.33
N GLU A 26 -4.48 1.34 -3.28
CA GLU A 26 -4.26 2.80 -3.40
C GLU A 26 -5.49 3.63 -3.77
N GLY A 27 -6.56 2.98 -4.20
CA GLY A 27 -7.78 3.66 -4.66
C GLY A 27 -8.75 4.08 -3.56
N GLY A 28 -8.42 3.80 -2.31
CA GLY A 28 -9.29 4.06 -1.16
C GLY A 28 -10.18 2.88 -0.79
N MET A 29 -10.82 2.99 0.36
CA MET A 29 -11.68 1.96 0.93
C MET A 29 -13.06 1.96 0.28
N LEU A 30 -13.49 0.80 -0.19
CA LEU A 30 -14.88 0.54 -0.54
C LEU A 30 -15.60 0.03 0.73
N PRO A 31 -16.70 0.68 1.18
CA PRO A 31 -17.39 0.30 2.41
C PRO A 31 -17.77 -1.17 2.45
N GLU A 32 -18.37 -1.67 1.37
CA GLU A 32 -18.83 -3.07 1.29
C GLU A 32 -17.68 -4.08 1.28
N GLU A 33 -16.48 -3.70 0.84
CA GLU A 33 -15.29 -4.53 0.97
C GLU A 33 -14.85 -4.60 2.43
N GLN A 34 -14.79 -3.46 3.11
CA GLN A 34 -14.38 -3.38 4.51
C GLN A 34 -15.35 -4.12 5.45
N GLU A 35 -16.67 -3.99 5.25
CA GLU A 35 -17.70 -4.63 6.07
C GLU A 35 -17.68 -6.17 5.98
N ASN A 36 -17.12 -6.74 4.92
CA ASN A 36 -17.06 -8.18 4.70
C ASN A 36 -15.77 -8.84 5.19
N ASN A 37 -14.88 -8.10 5.86
CA ASN A 37 -13.62 -8.67 6.38
C ASN A 37 -13.26 -8.05 7.73
N SER A 38 -13.01 -8.91 8.72
CA SER A 38 -12.64 -8.51 10.09
C SER A 38 -11.16 -8.15 10.25
N ARG A 39 -10.33 -8.27 9.19
CA ARG A 39 -8.90 -7.97 9.15
C ARG A 39 -8.58 -7.09 7.97
N TYR A 40 -9.18 -5.91 7.93
CA TYR A 40 -9.06 -4.99 6.81
C TYR A 40 -7.82 -4.10 6.94
N PHE A 41 -7.00 -4.05 5.89
CA PHE A 41 -5.78 -3.24 5.81
C PHE A 41 -6.02 -2.01 4.97
N TYR A 42 -5.80 -0.84 5.54
CA TYR A 42 -5.89 0.43 4.81
C TYR A 42 -4.53 0.79 4.21
N GLU A 43 -4.48 0.96 2.90
CA GLU A 43 -3.29 1.42 2.19
C GLU A 43 -3.43 2.90 1.83
N ILE A 44 -2.45 3.72 2.24
CA ILE A 44 -2.29 5.08 1.74
C ILE A 44 -1.14 5.13 0.76
N ALA A 45 -1.37 5.63 -0.45
CA ALA A 45 -0.35 5.87 -1.46
C ALA A 45 -0.15 7.37 -1.67
N THR A 46 0.81 7.72 -2.51
CA THR A 46 1.25 9.09 -2.75
C THR A 46 0.16 10.03 -3.27
N GLY A 47 -0.86 9.48 -3.95
CA GLY A 47 -2.03 10.24 -4.42
C GLY A 47 -3.11 10.46 -3.38
N LYS A 48 -3.03 9.80 -2.22
CA LYS A 48 -3.99 9.89 -1.10
C LYS A 48 -5.46 9.79 -1.50
N PHE A 49 -5.77 9.02 -2.55
CA PHE A 49 -7.13 8.90 -3.07
C PHE A 49 -8.10 8.38 -2.04
N GLY A 50 -9.20 9.15 -1.83
CA GLY A 50 -10.27 8.77 -0.92
C GLY A 50 -9.87 8.64 0.54
N PHE A 51 -8.71 9.19 0.93
CA PHE A 51 -8.24 9.17 2.31
C PHE A 51 -9.20 9.94 3.23
N SER A 52 -9.54 9.33 4.36
CA SER A 52 -10.14 10.01 5.50
C SER A 52 -9.85 9.23 6.79
N TRP A 53 -9.78 9.94 7.89
CA TRP A 53 -9.55 9.34 9.20
C TRP A 53 -10.65 8.36 9.60
N ASP A 54 -11.92 8.68 9.31
CA ASP A 54 -13.06 7.80 9.58
C ASP A 54 -12.91 6.40 8.93
N LYS A 55 -12.24 6.33 7.79
CA LYS A 55 -11.94 5.06 7.12
C LYS A 55 -10.79 4.32 7.78
N VAL A 56 -9.74 5.05 8.17
CA VAL A 56 -8.59 4.48 8.89
C VAL A 56 -9.03 3.89 10.22
N GLU A 57 -9.88 4.58 10.97
CA GLU A 57 -10.41 4.14 12.27
C GLU A 57 -11.24 2.85 12.20
N LYS A 58 -11.73 2.47 11.01
CA LYS A 58 -12.43 1.20 10.76
C LYS A 58 -11.51 0.04 10.37
N SER A 59 -10.20 0.29 10.28
CA SER A 59 -9.23 -0.69 9.79
C SER A 59 -8.51 -1.40 10.93
N GLN A 60 -7.97 -2.59 10.67
CA GLN A 60 -7.24 -3.39 11.63
C GLN A 60 -5.73 -3.36 11.39
N ALA A 61 -5.30 -2.84 10.25
CA ALA A 61 -3.90 -2.51 9.95
C ALA A 61 -3.84 -1.36 8.96
N PHE A 62 -2.73 -0.66 8.96
CA PHE A 62 -2.49 0.47 8.07
C PHE A 62 -1.09 0.35 7.45
N HIS A 63 -0.92 0.76 6.20
CA HIS A 63 0.42 0.89 5.65
C HIS A 63 0.55 2.00 4.60
N PHE A 64 1.76 2.53 4.54
CA PHE A 64 2.19 3.44 3.48
C PHE A 64 2.66 2.65 2.27
N LYS A 65 2.20 2.99 1.09
CA LYS A 65 2.74 2.47 -0.16
C LYS A 65 3.80 3.41 -0.70
N GLY A 66 5.06 3.08 -0.45
CA GLY A 66 6.23 3.78 -0.99
C GLY A 66 6.60 3.36 -2.40
N GLY A 67 6.24 2.13 -2.80
CA GLY A 67 6.58 1.61 -4.12
C GLY A 67 5.77 0.40 -4.55
N GLN A 68 6.01 -0.02 -5.79
CA GLN A 68 5.43 -1.21 -6.39
C GLN A 68 6.45 -1.88 -7.31
N GLY A 69 6.58 -3.20 -7.25
CA GLY A 69 7.61 -3.94 -7.93
C GLY A 69 7.65 -3.78 -9.44
N ALA A 70 6.49 -3.66 -10.10
CA ALA A 70 6.42 -3.54 -11.55
C ALA A 70 6.74 -2.13 -12.10
N LYS A 71 6.71 -1.11 -11.25
CA LYS A 71 6.86 0.28 -11.68
C LYS A 71 7.48 1.17 -10.61
N THR A 72 8.56 0.72 -10.02
CA THR A 72 9.34 1.48 -9.03
C THR A 72 9.67 2.88 -9.53
N GLY A 73 9.45 3.88 -8.68
CA GLY A 73 9.70 5.29 -9.00
C GLY A 73 8.64 5.96 -9.87
N THR A 74 7.54 5.27 -10.19
CA THR A 74 6.39 5.86 -10.90
C THR A 74 5.13 5.75 -10.06
N GLY A 75 4.29 6.78 -10.08
CA GLY A 75 2.98 6.76 -9.41
C GLY A 75 1.92 5.97 -10.18
N GLY A 76 0.72 5.89 -9.61
CA GLY A 76 -0.45 5.33 -10.27
C GLY A 76 -0.95 6.24 -11.39
N HIS A 77 -1.52 5.65 -12.43
CA HIS A 77 -2.12 6.37 -13.53
C HIS A 77 -3.41 5.68 -13.99
N LEU A 78 -4.54 6.30 -13.73
CA LEU A 78 -5.82 5.90 -14.31
C LEU A 78 -6.32 7.04 -15.21
N PRO A 79 -6.45 6.79 -16.54
CA PRO A 79 -6.95 7.81 -17.48
C PRO A 79 -8.36 8.27 -17.12
N GLY A 80 -8.68 9.52 -17.46
CA GLY A 80 -9.97 10.14 -17.10
C GLY A 80 -11.19 9.43 -17.70
N ASP A 81 -11.08 8.91 -18.90
CA ASP A 81 -12.13 8.13 -19.58
C ASP A 81 -12.53 6.85 -18.82
N LYS A 82 -11.65 6.36 -17.94
CA LYS A 82 -11.90 5.21 -17.05
C LYS A 82 -12.39 5.59 -15.66
N VAL A 83 -12.39 6.88 -15.32
CA VAL A 83 -12.88 7.36 -14.02
C VAL A 83 -14.39 7.59 -14.09
N THR A 84 -15.13 6.52 -13.83
CA THR A 84 -16.59 6.55 -13.71
C THR A 84 -17.02 7.32 -12.47
N GLN A 85 -18.34 7.60 -12.32
CA GLN A 85 -18.90 8.21 -11.10
C GLN A 85 -18.51 7.41 -9.85
N GLU A 86 -18.67 6.10 -9.88
CA GLU A 86 -18.33 5.22 -8.74
C GLU A 86 -16.86 5.31 -8.34
N ILE A 87 -15.95 5.29 -9.31
CA ILE A 87 -14.50 5.43 -9.04
C ILE A 87 -14.20 6.82 -8.50
N ALA A 88 -14.83 7.84 -9.03
CA ALA A 88 -14.67 9.22 -8.59
C ALA A 88 -15.11 9.37 -7.12
N ASP A 89 -16.26 8.84 -6.74
CA ASP A 89 -16.79 8.88 -5.38
C ASP A 89 -15.85 8.20 -4.37
N VAL A 90 -15.34 7.01 -4.71
CA VAL A 90 -14.42 6.27 -3.83
C VAL A 90 -13.09 6.98 -3.68
N ARG A 91 -12.58 7.59 -4.76
CA ARG A 91 -11.26 8.25 -4.79
C ARG A 91 -11.27 9.70 -4.37
N GLY A 92 -12.45 10.32 -4.21
CA GLY A 92 -12.57 11.74 -3.93
C GLY A 92 -12.21 12.62 -5.14
N LEU A 93 -12.57 12.17 -6.35
CA LEU A 93 -12.31 12.85 -7.63
C LEU A 93 -13.62 13.27 -8.30
N LYS A 94 -13.50 14.01 -9.41
CA LYS A 94 -14.62 14.24 -10.31
C LYS A 94 -14.65 13.16 -11.42
N PRO A 95 -15.83 12.74 -11.89
CA PRO A 95 -15.94 11.86 -13.05
C PRO A 95 -15.18 12.45 -14.26
N GLY A 96 -14.46 11.60 -14.97
CA GLY A 96 -13.62 12.02 -16.08
C GLY A 96 -12.29 12.68 -15.70
N GLN A 97 -12.04 12.93 -14.42
CA GLN A 97 -10.76 13.46 -13.95
C GLN A 97 -9.73 12.31 -13.85
N PRO A 98 -8.57 12.42 -14.52
CA PRO A 98 -7.53 11.40 -14.38
C PRO A 98 -7.07 11.24 -12.94
N ALA A 99 -6.89 10.00 -12.48
CA ALA A 99 -6.30 9.72 -11.18
C ALA A 99 -4.80 9.45 -11.35
N ILE A 100 -4.00 10.47 -11.11
CA ILE A 100 -2.55 10.44 -11.24
C ILE A 100 -1.95 10.67 -9.85
N SER A 101 -1.14 9.73 -9.38
CA SER A 101 -0.39 9.89 -8.14
C SER A 101 1.07 10.26 -8.42
N PRO A 102 1.66 11.15 -7.62
CA PRO A 102 3.08 11.48 -7.73
C PRO A 102 3.97 10.29 -7.43
N SER A 103 5.25 10.35 -7.79
CA SER A 103 6.24 9.30 -7.55
C SER A 103 6.60 9.14 -6.06
N SER A 104 6.42 10.19 -5.26
CA SER A 104 6.69 10.21 -3.82
C SER A 104 5.59 10.97 -3.08
N PHE A 105 5.50 10.79 -1.76
CA PHE A 105 4.59 11.58 -0.94
C PHE A 105 5.03 13.05 -0.95
N PRO A 106 4.13 13.99 -1.26
CA PRO A 106 4.52 15.41 -1.35
C PRO A 106 4.77 16.07 0.01
N ASP A 107 4.23 15.52 1.06
CA ASP A 107 4.20 16.06 2.42
C ASP A 107 4.83 15.16 3.49
N LEU A 108 5.31 13.97 3.12
CA LEU A 108 6.03 13.06 3.98
C LEU A 108 7.38 12.75 3.29
N THR A 109 8.45 13.36 3.78
CA THR A 109 9.76 13.31 3.10
C THR A 109 10.87 12.67 3.92
N THR A 110 10.68 12.59 5.24
CA THR A 110 11.64 11.99 6.16
C THR A 110 11.02 10.86 6.97
N ALA A 111 11.82 9.96 7.50
CA ALA A 111 11.34 8.91 8.41
C ALA A 111 10.56 9.50 9.59
N ALA A 112 10.98 10.66 10.11
CA ALA A 112 10.28 11.35 11.18
C ALA A 112 8.88 11.84 10.79
N ASP A 113 8.66 12.27 9.53
CA ASP A 113 7.33 12.66 9.06
C ASP A 113 6.39 11.44 9.02
N PHE A 114 6.89 10.30 8.52
CA PHE A 114 6.14 9.05 8.51
C PHE A 114 5.87 8.52 9.92
N SER A 115 6.86 8.58 10.82
CA SER A 115 6.70 8.19 12.22
C SER A 115 5.61 9.01 12.91
N LYS A 116 5.61 10.32 12.73
CA LYS A 116 4.57 11.20 13.28
C LYS A 116 3.17 10.85 12.75
N PHE A 117 3.06 10.55 11.45
CA PHE A 117 1.79 10.13 10.86
C PHE A 117 1.36 8.75 11.40
N ALA A 118 2.30 7.82 11.55
CA ALA A 118 2.06 6.50 12.14
C ALA A 118 1.57 6.59 13.59
N ASP A 119 2.13 7.49 14.38
CA ASP A 119 1.71 7.75 15.75
C ASP A 119 0.28 8.30 15.81
N GLU A 120 -0.10 9.17 14.88
CA GLU A 120 -1.49 9.63 14.77
C GLU A 120 -2.45 8.50 14.39
N VAL A 121 -2.06 7.61 13.46
CA VAL A 121 -2.83 6.40 13.13
C VAL A 121 -3.04 5.57 14.38
N ARG A 122 -1.97 5.24 15.11
CA ARG A 122 -2.05 4.43 16.34
C ARG A 122 -2.92 5.10 17.40
N SER A 123 -2.76 6.40 17.60
CA SER A 123 -3.55 7.17 18.56
C SER A 123 -5.05 7.11 18.27
N ARG A 124 -5.46 7.27 17.01
CA ARG A 124 -6.86 7.28 16.60
C ARG A 124 -7.51 5.91 16.58
N THR A 125 -6.73 4.86 16.35
CA THR A 125 -7.24 3.51 16.15
C THR A 125 -7.09 2.58 17.37
N GLY A 126 -6.47 3.08 18.44
CA GLY A 126 -6.17 2.26 19.61
C GLY A 126 -4.97 1.33 19.41
N GLY A 127 -4.07 1.64 18.47
CA GLY A 127 -2.79 0.97 18.34
C GLY A 127 -2.74 -0.13 17.27
N ILE A 128 -3.45 0.02 16.15
CA ILE A 128 -3.31 -0.94 15.04
C ILE A 128 -1.88 -0.93 14.49
N PRO A 129 -1.39 -2.05 13.93
CA PRO A 129 -0.07 -2.12 13.33
C PRO A 129 0.03 -1.21 12.09
N VAL A 130 1.18 -0.55 11.95
CA VAL A 130 1.51 0.31 10.83
C VAL A 130 2.69 -0.26 10.06
N GLY A 131 2.54 -0.40 8.76
CA GLY A 131 3.55 -0.99 7.89
C GLY A 131 3.95 -0.12 6.71
N PHE A 132 4.87 -0.67 5.91
CA PHE A 132 5.30 -0.10 4.64
C PHE A 132 5.24 -1.13 3.53
N LYS A 133 4.68 -0.76 2.38
CA LYS A 133 4.86 -1.48 1.14
C LYS A 133 5.97 -0.83 0.34
N ILE A 134 7.02 -1.59 0.06
CA ILE A 134 8.21 -1.16 -0.66
C ILE A 134 8.46 -2.04 -1.90
N ALA A 135 9.08 -1.46 -2.91
CA ALA A 135 9.54 -2.23 -4.06
C ALA A 135 10.87 -2.93 -3.74
N ALA A 136 11.08 -4.12 -4.28
CA ALA A 136 12.31 -4.87 -4.06
C ALA A 136 13.48 -4.36 -4.92
N SER A 137 13.78 -3.06 -4.84
CA SER A 137 14.92 -2.42 -5.54
C SER A 137 16.10 -2.17 -4.60
N HIS A 138 16.00 -1.24 -3.70
CA HIS A 138 17.00 -0.91 -2.69
C HIS A 138 16.62 -1.50 -1.32
N ILE A 139 16.42 -2.81 -1.28
CA ILE A 139 15.74 -3.54 -0.21
C ILE A 139 16.24 -3.15 1.19
N GLU A 140 17.56 -3.18 1.38
CA GLU A 140 18.17 -2.92 2.69
C GLU A 140 17.96 -1.47 3.15
N ALA A 141 18.19 -0.50 2.26
CA ALA A 141 18.03 0.92 2.57
C ALA A 141 16.54 1.29 2.81
N ASP A 142 15.65 0.72 2.02
CA ASP A 142 14.21 0.95 2.19
C ASP A 142 13.67 0.31 3.48
N ILE A 143 14.24 -0.83 3.91
CA ILE A 143 13.97 -1.45 5.21
C ILE A 143 14.48 -0.57 6.35
N ASP A 144 15.71 -0.06 6.26
CA ASP A 144 16.28 0.84 7.28
C ASP A 144 15.37 2.05 7.47
N PHE A 145 14.91 2.66 6.39
CA PHE A 145 13.97 3.76 6.44
C PHE A 145 12.63 3.38 7.10
N ALA A 146 12.05 2.24 6.72
CA ALA A 146 10.78 1.78 7.28
C ALA A 146 10.89 1.48 8.79
N VAL A 147 11.99 0.87 9.22
CA VAL A 147 12.27 0.60 10.63
C VAL A 147 12.47 1.90 11.42
N GLU A 148 13.23 2.86 10.87
CA GLU A 148 13.40 4.19 11.47
C GLU A 148 12.07 4.93 11.62
N ALA A 149 11.16 4.77 10.64
CA ALA A 149 9.80 5.33 10.69
C ALA A 149 8.85 4.56 11.63
N GLY A 150 9.30 3.49 12.28
CA GLY A 150 8.53 2.74 13.27
C GLY A 150 7.57 1.72 12.66
N ALA A 151 7.96 1.04 11.59
CA ALA A 151 7.16 0.00 10.96
C ALA A 151 7.02 -1.25 11.83
N ASP A 152 5.80 -1.77 11.95
CA ASP A 152 5.50 -3.06 12.58
C ASP A 152 5.61 -4.22 11.58
N TYR A 153 5.40 -3.93 10.29
CA TYR A 153 5.51 -4.92 9.20
C TYR A 153 5.91 -4.28 7.87
N ILE A 154 6.46 -5.09 6.97
CA ILE A 154 6.88 -4.67 5.64
C ILE A 154 6.26 -5.59 4.59
N ILE A 155 5.60 -4.99 3.59
CA ILE A 155 5.15 -5.68 2.39
C ILE A 155 6.20 -5.47 1.31
N LEU A 156 6.96 -6.52 1.01
CA LEU A 156 8.00 -6.47 0.00
C LEU A 156 7.43 -6.89 -1.37
N ASP A 157 7.33 -5.92 -2.27
CA ASP A 157 6.79 -6.13 -3.61
C ASP A 157 7.92 -6.40 -4.61
N GLY A 158 8.17 -7.69 -4.87
CA GLY A 158 9.21 -8.15 -5.78
C GLY A 158 8.78 -8.17 -7.24
N ARG A 159 9.75 -8.42 -8.13
CA ARG A 159 9.47 -8.68 -9.55
C ARG A 159 8.80 -10.05 -9.69
N GLY A 160 7.62 -10.09 -10.25
CA GLY A 160 6.85 -11.31 -10.42
C GLY A 160 5.56 -11.07 -11.17
N GLY A 161 5.44 -9.94 -11.79
CA GLY A 161 4.26 -9.55 -12.55
C GLY A 161 4.37 -8.11 -13.01
N GLY A 162 3.29 -7.60 -13.52
CA GLY A 162 3.23 -6.22 -13.96
C GLY A 162 1.78 -5.76 -14.03
N THR A 163 1.61 -4.48 -14.24
CA THR A 163 0.32 -3.87 -14.54
C THR A 163 0.34 -3.35 -15.96
N GLY A 164 -0.82 -3.10 -16.56
CA GLY A 164 -0.91 -2.48 -17.88
C GLY A 164 -0.25 -1.09 -17.95
N ALA A 165 -0.07 -0.43 -16.81
CA ALA A 165 0.59 0.86 -16.69
C ALA A 165 2.11 0.76 -16.43
N ALA A 166 2.66 -0.45 -16.26
CA ALA A 166 4.08 -0.62 -15.96
C ALA A 166 4.94 -0.51 -17.23
N PRO A 167 5.89 0.46 -17.30
CA PRO A 167 6.85 0.51 -18.41
C PRO A 167 7.70 -0.76 -18.43
N ASN A 168 7.88 -1.36 -19.61
CA ASN A 168 8.59 -2.62 -19.78
C ASN A 168 10.00 -2.58 -19.17
N ILE A 169 10.72 -1.47 -19.37
CA ILE A 169 12.07 -1.30 -18.84
C ILE A 169 12.12 -1.38 -17.31
N LEU A 170 11.12 -0.85 -16.61
CA LEU A 170 11.04 -0.92 -15.15
C LEU A 170 10.62 -2.32 -14.71
N ARG A 171 9.54 -2.84 -15.30
CA ARG A 171 9.00 -4.16 -14.97
C ARG A 171 10.04 -5.26 -15.11
N ASP A 172 10.83 -5.22 -16.18
CA ASP A 172 11.69 -6.34 -16.56
C ASP A 172 13.11 -6.25 -15.96
N ASN A 173 13.54 -5.06 -15.48
CA ASN A 173 14.97 -4.85 -15.18
C ASN A 173 15.27 -4.27 -13.78
N ILE A 174 14.31 -3.66 -13.07
CA ILE A 174 14.64 -2.86 -11.88
C ILE A 174 14.62 -3.68 -10.58
N ASN A 175 13.61 -4.53 -10.39
CA ASN A 175 13.40 -5.18 -9.10
C ASN A 175 13.91 -6.61 -9.04
N VAL A 176 14.29 -7.03 -7.84
CA VAL A 176 14.65 -8.42 -7.52
C VAL A 176 13.39 -9.29 -7.50
N PRO A 177 13.45 -10.54 -8.02
CA PRO A 177 12.35 -11.49 -7.86
C PRO A 177 12.00 -11.74 -6.39
N THR A 178 10.73 -12.00 -6.09
CA THR A 178 10.18 -12.03 -4.72
C THR A 178 10.91 -13.00 -3.79
N ILE A 179 11.21 -14.24 -4.24
CA ILE A 179 11.86 -15.25 -3.37
C ILE A 179 13.23 -14.79 -2.88
N PRO A 180 14.21 -14.42 -3.76
CA PRO A 180 15.50 -13.91 -3.29
C PRO A 180 15.38 -12.55 -2.57
N ALA A 181 14.40 -11.73 -2.92
CA ALA A 181 14.13 -10.46 -2.22
C ALA A 181 13.75 -10.69 -0.76
N LEU A 182 12.84 -11.61 -0.48
CA LEU A 182 12.44 -11.98 0.89
C LEU A 182 13.62 -12.51 1.70
N ALA A 183 14.45 -13.35 1.10
CA ALA A 183 15.65 -13.86 1.77
C ALA A 183 16.65 -12.75 2.13
N ARG A 184 16.80 -11.74 1.27
CA ARG A 184 17.64 -10.55 1.55
C ARG A 184 17.02 -9.71 2.66
N ALA A 185 15.74 -9.41 2.56
CA ALA A 185 15.01 -8.60 3.54
C ALA A 185 15.10 -9.22 4.94
N ARG A 186 14.82 -10.53 5.08
CA ARG A 186 14.88 -11.21 6.38
C ARG A 186 16.29 -11.19 6.97
N ARG A 187 17.32 -11.48 6.18
CA ARG A 187 18.72 -11.41 6.64
C ARG A 187 19.11 -10.00 7.10
N HIS A 188 18.62 -8.97 6.41
CA HIS A 188 18.92 -7.59 6.79
C HIS A 188 18.24 -7.23 8.12
N LEU A 189 16.94 -7.53 8.28
CA LEU A 189 16.22 -7.31 9.53
C LEU A 189 16.88 -8.06 10.71
N ASP A 190 17.36 -9.28 10.49
CA ASP A 190 18.08 -10.03 11.52
C ASP A 190 19.42 -9.37 11.88
N LYS A 191 20.15 -8.86 10.88
CA LYS A 191 21.44 -8.17 11.06
C LYS A 191 21.31 -6.88 11.86
N ILE A 192 20.22 -6.11 11.64
CA ILE A 192 19.95 -4.86 12.37
C ILE A 192 19.14 -5.09 13.65
N GLU A 193 18.96 -6.35 14.05
CA GLU A 193 18.22 -6.76 15.26
C GLU A 193 16.72 -6.36 15.27
N ALA A 194 16.14 -6.00 14.12
CA ALA A 194 14.74 -5.67 13.95
C ALA A 194 13.85 -6.92 13.77
N LYS A 195 14.04 -7.93 14.62
CA LYS A 195 13.34 -9.23 14.54
C LYS A 195 11.83 -9.15 14.80
N HIS A 196 11.39 -8.08 15.44
CA HIS A 196 9.98 -7.80 15.73
C HIS A 196 9.19 -7.36 14.47
N VAL A 197 9.88 -6.92 13.43
CA VAL A 197 9.26 -6.51 12.17
C VAL A 197 8.93 -7.74 11.32
N SER A 198 7.65 -7.86 10.93
CA SER A 198 7.11 -8.96 10.12
C SER A 198 7.24 -8.71 8.63
#